data_db4c877095c8c03301e530ad5b029255
#
_entry.id   db4c877095c8c03301e530ad5b029255
#
_cell.length_a   1.000
_cell.length_b   1.000
_cell.length_c   1.000
_cell.angle_alpha   90.00
_cell.angle_beta   90.00
_cell.angle_gamma   90.00
#
_symmetry.space_group_name_H-M   'P 1'
#
loop_
_entity.id
_entity.type
_entity.pdbx_description
1 polymer ?
#
loop_
_entity_poly.entity_id
_entity_poly.type
_entity_poly.pdbx_seq_one_letter_code
_entity_poly.pdbx_strand_id
1 'polypeptide(L)'
;MSQVESTKISCLIFLIVVAFFAALFLFTPTFPTAFAHGGHQPPAADFEGKKASLFVKLDPPVVTDISQPIFINARFFDENTNQNFEEVTYRIFFQKNGTEIPIVTEGGQFGGQGFFYDPEGDLQIQVVPRDTETVVASGESEPQFGGIWNRGGPIVVEGPIFTEPGLYNLFVEVHTVGTTRTQIDPALQYDVWVAPGREEMINISEGGQTQQVKIRNYYGAVDSSDYDPETKTIQFSMPFDWTSDMISRIGMLHTEVFIPKALSDFNKQSLNATINGVSVPVAVDTYTPEATIVHYTISKTNLENIASKVTSENRTPDKAMFALSPSDPDSEVKVAQISAESENYKVGLTWPEQILPQQPITFGIRITDKSDAPMSAAAYELVLIDKDGNEVTRSGGVTTPEGISSQDVTFASPGSFNVRVEKIKDTNEMVQSGLTVVPEFPVGITFIVITLAIAAIIIAAKRMSLLQMGKMY
;
A
#
# COMPACT_ATOMS: atom_id res chain seq x y z
N MET A 1 55.33 24.28 1.26
CA MET A 1 54.38 23.22 0.74
C MET A 1 54.19 23.50 -0.73
N SER A 2 54.64 22.59 -1.60
CA SER A 2 54.65 22.83 -3.04
C SER A 2 53.22 22.68 -3.63
N GLN A 3 52.95 23.41 -4.71
CA GLN A 3 51.69 23.38 -5.45
C GLN A 3 51.24 21.96 -5.84
N VAL A 4 52.19 21.03 -5.97
CA VAL A 4 51.96 19.61 -6.30
C VAL A 4 51.30 18.82 -5.16
N GLU A 5 51.61 19.14 -3.88
CA GLU A 5 50.98 18.48 -2.73
C GLU A 5 49.55 18.94 -2.52
N SER A 6 49.24 20.22 -2.76
CA SER A 6 47.87 20.75 -2.69
C SER A 6 46.94 20.09 -3.73
N THR A 7 47.43 19.84 -4.95
CA THR A 7 46.65 19.20 -6.02
C THR A 7 46.38 17.72 -5.70
N LYS A 8 47.32 17.00 -5.10
CA LYS A 8 47.12 15.60 -4.70
C LYS A 8 46.09 15.44 -3.57
N ILE A 9 46.10 16.36 -2.59
CA ILE A 9 45.10 16.35 -1.49
C ILE A 9 43.71 16.65 -2.02
N SER A 10 43.57 17.63 -2.93
CA SER A 10 42.26 17.94 -3.54
C SER A 10 41.71 16.76 -4.37
N CYS A 11 42.55 16.06 -5.11
CA CYS A 11 42.14 14.90 -5.90
C CYS A 11 41.74 13.71 -5.02
N LEU A 12 42.42 13.50 -3.88
CA LEU A 12 42.09 12.46 -2.91
C LEU A 12 40.75 12.75 -2.21
N ILE A 13 40.49 13.98 -1.81
CA ILE A 13 39.23 14.40 -1.20
C ILE A 13 38.08 14.22 -2.20
N PHE A 14 38.26 14.60 -3.46
CA PHE A 14 37.25 14.41 -4.52
C PHE A 14 36.94 12.93 -4.74
N LEU A 15 37.93 12.05 -4.77
CA LEU A 15 37.73 10.60 -4.90
C LEU A 15 37.02 10.00 -3.70
N ILE A 16 37.28 10.44 -2.47
CA ILE A 16 36.59 10.00 -1.26
C ILE A 16 35.13 10.45 -1.28
N VAL A 17 34.86 11.69 -1.69
CA VAL A 17 33.48 12.21 -1.80
C VAL A 17 32.71 11.46 -2.87
N VAL A 18 33.29 11.18 -4.03
CA VAL A 18 32.64 10.40 -5.10
C VAL A 18 32.39 8.95 -4.65
N ALA A 19 33.34 8.32 -3.95
CA ALA A 19 33.18 6.97 -3.42
C ALA A 19 32.09 6.92 -2.32
N PHE A 20 31.99 7.95 -1.48
CA PHE A 20 30.96 8.06 -0.45
C PHE A 20 29.55 8.24 -1.07
N PHE A 21 29.42 9.09 -2.11
CA PHE A 21 28.18 9.22 -2.86
C PHE A 21 27.81 7.94 -3.63
N ALA A 22 28.78 7.25 -4.23
CA ALA A 22 28.54 5.97 -4.89
C ALA A 22 28.10 4.88 -3.90
N ALA A 23 28.64 4.86 -2.68
CA ALA A 23 28.20 3.94 -1.63
C ALA A 23 26.78 4.24 -1.11
N LEU A 24 26.36 5.52 -1.07
CA LEU A 24 24.99 5.90 -0.72
C LEU A 24 23.96 5.45 -1.77
N PHE A 25 24.34 5.34 -3.04
CA PHE A 25 23.45 4.85 -4.11
C PHE A 25 23.29 3.32 -4.17
N LEU A 26 24.13 2.55 -3.42
CA LEU A 26 24.03 1.09 -3.39
C LEU A 26 23.10 0.54 -2.32
N PHE A 27 22.55 1.40 -1.45
CA PHE A 27 21.51 1.06 -0.49
C PHE A 27 20.20 1.72 -0.90
N THR A 28 19.59 1.27 -2.01
CA THR A 28 18.15 1.46 -2.21
C THR A 28 17.45 0.38 -1.40
N PRO A 29 16.77 0.71 -0.30
CA PRO A 29 15.90 -0.28 0.33
C PRO A 29 14.81 -0.60 -0.71
N THR A 30 14.73 -1.85 -1.14
CA THR A 30 13.56 -2.37 -1.83
C THR A 30 12.44 -2.38 -0.81
N PHE A 31 11.56 -1.37 -0.86
CA PHE A 31 10.37 -1.37 -0.02
C PHE A 31 9.44 -2.46 -0.55
N PRO A 32 8.91 -3.34 0.33
CA PRO A 32 7.89 -4.28 -0.08
C PRO A 32 6.69 -3.48 -0.60
N THR A 33 6.21 -3.82 -1.78
CA THR A 33 4.98 -3.24 -2.35
C THR A 33 3.81 -3.72 -1.51
N ALA A 34 3.25 -2.83 -0.69
CA ALA A 34 2.05 -3.11 0.06
C ALA A 34 0.85 -3.02 -0.87
N PHE A 35 0.09 -4.12 -0.98
CA PHE A 35 -1.15 -4.14 -1.74
C PHE A 35 -2.30 -3.67 -0.86
N ALA A 36 -3.03 -2.65 -1.31
CA ALA A 36 -4.08 -1.97 -0.55
C ALA A 36 -5.33 -2.83 -0.27
N HIS A 37 -5.51 -3.98 -0.94
CA HIS A 37 -6.74 -4.76 -0.91
C HIS A 37 -6.49 -6.24 -0.59
N GLY A 38 -6.28 -6.53 0.71
CA GLY A 38 -6.24 -7.92 1.20
C GLY A 38 -5.10 -8.80 0.68
N GLY A 39 -4.08 -8.22 0.02
CA GLY A 39 -2.90 -8.93 -0.46
C GLY A 39 -1.60 -8.42 0.15
N HIS A 40 -0.61 -9.32 0.27
CA HIS A 40 0.73 -8.99 0.77
C HIS A 40 1.79 -9.79 0.03
N GLN A 41 2.90 -9.14 -0.28
CA GLN A 41 4.09 -9.76 -0.85
C GLN A 41 5.29 -9.41 0.04
N PRO A 42 5.74 -10.34 0.89
CA PRO A 42 6.95 -10.16 1.68
C PRO A 42 8.20 -10.12 0.79
N PRO A 43 9.36 -9.67 1.31
CA PRO A 43 10.60 -9.68 0.56
C PRO A 43 10.93 -11.06 -0.01
N ALA A 44 11.39 -11.08 -1.27
CA ALA A 44 11.79 -12.32 -1.94
C ALA A 44 13.02 -12.97 -1.27
N ALA A 45 13.01 -14.27 -1.18
CA ALA A 45 14.16 -15.06 -0.73
C ALA A 45 15.08 -15.43 -1.90
N ASP A 46 16.37 -15.60 -1.64
CA ASP A 46 17.28 -16.18 -2.62
C ASP A 46 17.16 -17.72 -2.59
N PHE A 47 16.82 -18.31 -3.74
CA PHE A 47 16.68 -19.75 -3.89
C PHE A 47 17.31 -20.20 -5.21
N GLU A 48 18.39 -20.98 -5.14
CA GLU A 48 19.13 -21.52 -6.31
C GLU A 48 19.46 -20.47 -7.38
N GLY A 49 19.84 -19.26 -6.95
CA GLY A 49 20.15 -18.13 -7.83
C GLY A 49 18.94 -17.41 -8.43
N LYS A 50 17.73 -17.75 -8.00
CA LYS A 50 16.48 -17.09 -8.34
C LYS A 50 15.98 -16.24 -7.20
N LYS A 51 15.12 -15.27 -7.49
CA LYS A 51 14.39 -14.47 -6.49
C LYS A 51 13.02 -15.11 -6.25
N ALA A 52 12.95 -16.00 -5.27
CA ALA A 52 11.72 -16.70 -4.90
C ALA A 52 10.82 -15.74 -4.10
N SER A 53 9.67 -15.41 -4.67
CA SER A 53 8.70 -14.48 -4.12
C SER A 53 7.38 -15.18 -3.83
N LEU A 54 6.74 -14.79 -2.73
CA LEU A 54 5.42 -15.27 -2.34
C LEU A 54 4.45 -14.09 -2.36
N PHE A 55 3.38 -14.19 -3.14
CA PHE A 55 2.27 -13.25 -3.11
C PHE A 55 1.03 -13.93 -2.56
N VAL A 56 0.40 -13.32 -1.56
CA VAL A 56 -0.83 -13.85 -0.96
C VAL A 56 -1.92 -12.79 -1.04
N LYS A 57 -3.12 -13.18 -1.44
CA LYS A 57 -4.31 -12.32 -1.45
C LYS A 57 -5.53 -13.03 -0.89
N LEU A 58 -6.45 -12.25 -0.31
CA LEU A 58 -7.78 -12.70 0.09
C LEU A 58 -8.79 -12.45 -1.03
N ASP A 59 -9.74 -13.37 -1.20
CA ASP A 59 -10.87 -13.23 -2.13
C ASP A 59 -12.17 -13.80 -1.50
N PRO A 60 -13.23 -13.02 -1.29
CA PRO A 60 -13.24 -11.57 -1.51
C PRO A 60 -12.34 -10.83 -0.49
N PRO A 61 -11.75 -9.70 -0.88
CA PRO A 61 -10.93 -8.89 0.04
C PRO A 61 -11.78 -8.18 1.11
N VAL A 62 -13.09 -8.07 0.88
CA VAL A 62 -14.07 -7.46 1.78
C VAL A 62 -15.12 -8.48 2.13
N VAL A 63 -15.36 -8.64 3.42
CA VAL A 63 -16.33 -9.60 3.96
C VAL A 63 -17.52 -8.84 4.51
N THR A 64 -18.66 -8.96 3.84
CA THR A 64 -19.93 -8.36 4.28
C THR A 64 -20.69 -9.28 5.23
N ASP A 65 -20.45 -10.59 5.13
CA ASP A 65 -21.02 -11.61 6.00
C ASP A 65 -19.90 -12.54 6.49
N ILE A 66 -19.68 -12.59 7.79
CA ILE A 66 -18.64 -13.38 8.43
C ILE A 66 -18.79 -14.90 8.26
N SER A 67 -19.98 -15.36 7.84
CA SER A 67 -20.23 -16.76 7.55
C SER A 67 -19.78 -17.18 6.14
N GLN A 68 -19.51 -16.21 5.27
CA GLN A 68 -19.07 -16.49 3.90
C GLN A 68 -17.65 -17.01 3.85
N PRO A 69 -17.35 -17.99 2.98
CA PRO A 69 -16.00 -18.44 2.75
C PRO A 69 -15.11 -17.33 2.19
N ILE A 70 -13.85 -17.32 2.63
CA ILE A 70 -12.79 -16.46 2.12
C ILE A 70 -11.74 -17.35 1.49
N PHE A 71 -11.31 -17.04 0.28
CA PHE A 71 -10.20 -17.74 -0.35
C PHE A 71 -8.88 -17.03 -0.02
N ILE A 72 -7.89 -17.81 0.36
CA ILE A 72 -6.50 -17.40 0.39
C ILE A 72 -5.88 -17.92 -0.89
N ASN A 73 -5.44 -17.03 -1.76
CA ASN A 73 -4.71 -17.36 -2.97
C ASN A 73 -3.24 -17.01 -2.75
N ALA A 74 -2.37 -18.03 -2.76
CA ALA A 74 -0.95 -17.86 -2.53
C ALA A 74 -0.19 -18.30 -3.78
N ARG A 75 0.50 -17.37 -4.44
CA ARG A 75 1.32 -17.60 -5.61
C ARG A 75 2.79 -17.57 -5.24
N PHE A 76 3.53 -18.64 -5.55
CA PHE A 76 4.96 -18.74 -5.33
C PHE A 76 5.69 -18.75 -6.69
N PHE A 77 6.56 -17.77 -6.93
CA PHE A 77 7.11 -17.52 -8.26
C PHE A 77 8.52 -16.93 -8.22
N ASP A 78 9.24 -17.07 -9.32
CA ASP A 78 10.50 -16.38 -9.57
C ASP A 78 10.21 -14.92 -10.00
N GLU A 79 10.57 -13.95 -9.19
CA GLU A 79 10.31 -12.53 -9.42
C GLU A 79 10.96 -12.01 -10.72
N ASN A 80 12.11 -12.57 -11.13
CA ASN A 80 12.81 -12.14 -12.32
C ASN A 80 12.13 -12.60 -13.61
N THR A 81 11.51 -13.80 -13.60
CA THR A 81 10.89 -14.41 -14.79
C THR A 81 9.38 -14.37 -14.75
N ASN A 82 8.79 -14.06 -13.59
CA ASN A 82 7.35 -14.11 -13.31
C ASN A 82 6.73 -15.49 -13.56
N GLN A 83 7.52 -16.57 -13.47
CA GLN A 83 7.06 -17.95 -13.62
C GLN A 83 6.86 -18.60 -12.26
N ASN A 84 5.77 -19.35 -12.11
CA ASN A 84 5.52 -20.11 -10.89
C ASN A 84 6.58 -21.17 -10.67
N PHE A 85 6.88 -21.46 -9.42
CA PHE A 85 7.54 -22.69 -9.02
C PHE A 85 6.50 -23.80 -8.91
N GLU A 86 6.81 -24.98 -9.39
CA GLU A 86 5.94 -26.15 -9.36
C GLU A 86 6.32 -27.09 -8.21
N GLU A 87 5.44 -28.06 -7.88
CA GLU A 87 5.69 -29.11 -6.87
C GLU A 87 6.07 -28.52 -5.51
N VAL A 88 5.28 -27.56 -4.99
CA VAL A 88 5.59 -26.81 -3.79
C VAL A 88 4.86 -27.38 -2.57
N THR A 89 5.61 -27.62 -1.50
CA THR A 89 5.02 -27.93 -0.20
C THR A 89 5.20 -26.75 0.75
N TYR A 90 4.07 -26.25 1.22
CA TYR A 90 4.00 -25.18 2.18
C TYR A 90 3.66 -25.72 3.56
N ARG A 91 4.16 -25.05 4.60
CA ARG A 91 3.63 -25.14 5.94
C ARG A 91 3.13 -23.76 6.35
N ILE A 92 1.86 -23.63 6.71
CA ILE A 92 1.20 -22.37 6.99
C ILE A 92 0.75 -22.35 8.44
N PHE A 93 1.14 -21.29 9.15
CA PHE A 93 0.72 -21.01 10.51
C PHE A 93 -0.17 -19.77 10.48
N PHE A 94 -1.39 -19.89 10.99
CA PHE A 94 -2.26 -18.74 11.18
C PHE A 94 -2.05 -18.17 12.57
N GLN A 95 -1.90 -16.86 12.67
CA GLN A 95 -1.78 -16.18 13.96
C GLN A 95 -2.68 -14.95 13.98
N LYS A 96 -3.27 -14.68 15.14
CA LYS A 96 -3.99 -13.45 15.42
C LYS A 96 -3.49 -12.86 16.73
N ASN A 97 -3.12 -11.58 16.75
CA ASN A 97 -2.59 -10.89 17.93
C ASN A 97 -1.42 -11.64 18.58
N GLY A 98 -0.55 -12.28 17.76
CA GLY A 98 0.58 -13.07 18.23
C GLY A 98 0.23 -14.47 18.80
N THR A 99 -1.04 -14.86 18.76
CA THR A 99 -1.48 -16.20 19.18
C THR A 99 -1.67 -17.07 17.95
N GLU A 100 -0.98 -18.22 17.93
CA GLU A 100 -1.12 -19.20 16.85
C GLU A 100 -2.49 -19.89 16.93
N ILE A 101 -3.11 -20.04 15.77
CA ILE A 101 -4.34 -20.81 15.57
C ILE A 101 -3.91 -22.15 14.96
N PRO A 102 -3.88 -23.22 15.75
CA PRO A 102 -3.37 -24.51 15.29
C PRO A 102 -4.31 -25.13 14.26
N ILE A 103 -3.74 -25.63 13.15
CA ILE A 103 -4.47 -26.33 12.09
C ILE A 103 -4.28 -27.83 12.28
N VAL A 104 -5.38 -28.55 12.41
CA VAL A 104 -5.41 -30.00 12.38
C VAL A 104 -5.65 -30.46 10.94
N THR A 105 -4.77 -31.28 10.40
CA THR A 105 -4.94 -31.87 9.08
C THR A 105 -5.51 -33.28 9.19
N GLU A 106 -6.67 -33.51 8.57
CA GLU A 106 -7.25 -34.85 8.47
C GLU A 106 -6.57 -35.65 7.38
N GLY A 107 -6.01 -36.82 7.72
CA GLY A 107 -5.48 -37.79 6.77
C GLY A 107 -4.03 -37.63 6.35
N GLY A 108 -3.27 -36.66 6.83
CA GLY A 108 -1.86 -36.47 6.48
C GLY A 108 -0.90 -37.30 7.36
N GLN A 109 0.24 -37.73 6.78
CA GLN A 109 1.33 -38.38 7.52
C GLN A 109 1.92 -37.46 8.61
N PHE A 110 1.77 -36.14 8.47
CA PHE A 110 2.15 -35.09 9.42
C PHE A 110 0.92 -34.45 10.08
N GLY A 111 -0.06 -35.26 10.46
CA GLY A 111 -1.29 -34.78 11.10
C GLY A 111 -1.04 -33.74 12.16
N GLY A 112 -1.77 -32.63 12.12
CA GLY A 112 -1.69 -31.54 13.08
C GLY A 112 -0.65 -30.46 12.79
N GLN A 113 -0.05 -30.39 11.60
CA GLN A 113 1.08 -29.48 11.32
C GLN A 113 0.87 -28.42 10.23
N GLY A 114 -0.32 -28.35 9.59
CA GLY A 114 -0.63 -27.32 8.60
C GLY A 114 0.20 -27.38 7.31
N PHE A 115 0.56 -28.59 6.83
CA PHE A 115 1.23 -28.78 5.57
C PHE A 115 0.23 -28.84 4.41
N PHE A 116 0.52 -28.06 3.35
CA PHE A 116 -0.26 -27.97 2.15
C PHE A 116 0.65 -28.23 0.94
N TYR A 117 0.16 -29.00 -0.03
CA TYR A 117 0.87 -29.26 -1.27
C TYR A 117 0.14 -28.65 -2.46
N ASP A 118 0.90 -28.05 -3.34
CA ASP A 118 0.42 -27.47 -4.57
C ASP A 118 1.34 -27.81 -5.75
N PRO A 119 0.83 -28.48 -6.78
CA PRO A 119 1.63 -28.88 -7.93
C PRO A 119 1.98 -27.73 -8.89
N GLU A 120 1.23 -26.61 -8.86
CA GLU A 120 1.29 -25.55 -9.88
C GLU A 120 1.87 -24.23 -9.35
N GLY A 121 2.12 -24.11 -8.04
CA GLY A 121 2.66 -22.92 -7.40
C GLY A 121 1.65 -21.77 -7.24
N ASP A 122 0.34 -22.11 -7.23
CA ASP A 122 -0.78 -21.19 -7.04
C ASP A 122 -1.81 -21.76 -6.04
N LEU A 123 -1.36 -22.04 -4.84
CA LEU A 123 -2.14 -22.62 -3.76
C LEU A 123 -3.42 -21.84 -3.49
N GLN A 124 -4.56 -22.55 -3.50
CA GLN A 124 -5.86 -22.02 -3.11
C GLN A 124 -6.36 -22.71 -1.85
N ILE A 125 -6.65 -21.91 -0.82
CA ILE A 125 -7.26 -22.36 0.42
C ILE A 125 -8.61 -21.67 0.58
N GLN A 126 -9.69 -22.43 0.70
CA GLN A 126 -11.01 -21.93 1.06
C GLN A 126 -11.16 -21.99 2.57
N VAL A 127 -11.10 -20.83 3.23
CA VAL A 127 -11.39 -20.70 4.66
C VAL A 127 -12.88 -20.58 4.87
N VAL A 128 -13.47 -21.51 5.58
CA VAL A 128 -14.89 -21.50 5.97
C VAL A 128 -14.95 -21.15 7.46
N PRO A 129 -15.36 -19.92 7.84
CA PRO A 129 -15.46 -19.54 9.24
C PRO A 129 -16.46 -20.42 9.98
N ARG A 130 -16.05 -20.96 11.12
CA ARG A 130 -16.88 -21.79 12.02
C ARG A 130 -16.62 -21.40 13.46
N ASP A 131 -17.65 -21.41 14.27
CA ASP A 131 -17.55 -21.22 15.70
C ASP A 131 -17.18 -22.58 16.35
N THR A 132 -15.91 -22.96 16.20
CA THR A 132 -15.31 -24.20 16.75
C THR A 132 -14.03 -23.85 17.51
N GLU A 133 -13.58 -24.76 18.40
CA GLU A 133 -12.33 -24.55 19.13
C GLU A 133 -11.09 -24.87 18.27
N THR A 134 -11.26 -25.58 17.16
CA THR A 134 -10.16 -26.07 16.33
C THR A 134 -10.36 -25.71 14.86
N VAL A 135 -9.25 -25.54 14.17
CA VAL A 135 -9.21 -25.39 12.70
C VAL A 135 -8.86 -26.73 12.09
N VAL A 136 -9.67 -27.19 11.15
CA VAL A 136 -9.48 -28.46 10.46
C VAL A 136 -9.28 -28.20 8.98
N ALA A 137 -8.20 -28.73 8.41
CA ALA A 137 -7.95 -28.73 6.96
C ALA A 137 -8.28 -30.10 6.38
N SER A 138 -9.07 -30.10 5.30
CA SER A 138 -9.56 -31.31 4.61
C SER A 138 -9.09 -31.33 3.16
N GLY A 139 -8.66 -32.53 2.70
CA GLY A 139 -8.20 -32.75 1.34
C GLY A 139 -7.58 -34.14 1.18
N GLU A 140 -7.01 -34.40 0.00
CA GLU A 140 -6.24 -35.61 -0.27
C GLU A 140 -4.83 -35.46 0.33
N SER A 141 -4.24 -36.53 0.81
CA SER A 141 -2.87 -36.52 1.31
C SER A 141 -1.86 -36.76 0.19
N GLU A 142 -0.89 -35.86 0.03
CA GLU A 142 0.25 -36.10 -0.84
C GLU A 142 1.13 -37.18 -0.21
N PRO A 143 1.40 -38.33 -0.92
CA PRO A 143 1.94 -39.52 -0.27
C PRO A 143 3.44 -39.43 0.06
N GLN A 144 4.19 -38.49 -0.50
CA GLN A 144 5.64 -38.44 -0.33
C GLN A 144 6.07 -37.49 0.78
N PHE A 145 5.48 -36.29 0.82
CA PHE A 145 5.78 -35.31 1.86
C PHE A 145 4.65 -35.15 2.87
N GLY A 146 3.44 -35.59 2.55
CA GLY A 146 2.32 -35.63 3.48
C GLY A 146 1.55 -34.32 3.59
N GLY A 147 1.72 -33.39 2.66
CA GLY A 147 0.88 -32.21 2.57
C GLY A 147 -0.53 -32.54 2.12
N ILE A 148 -1.51 -31.74 2.56
CA ILE A 148 -2.88 -31.82 2.04
C ILE A 148 -2.97 -31.06 0.73
N TRP A 149 -3.67 -31.62 -0.25
CA TRP A 149 -3.98 -31.01 -1.50
C TRP A 149 -5.39 -31.36 -1.98
N ASN A 150 -5.87 -30.71 -2.99
CA ASN A 150 -7.14 -31.07 -3.61
C ASN A 150 -7.00 -31.01 -5.15
N ARG A 151 -7.26 -32.14 -5.80
CA ARG A 151 -7.19 -32.22 -7.25
C ARG A 151 -8.39 -31.53 -7.89
N GLY A 152 -8.18 -30.31 -8.42
CA GLY A 152 -9.18 -29.56 -9.17
C GLY A 152 -10.09 -28.67 -8.33
N GLY A 153 -9.63 -28.24 -7.15
CA GLY A 153 -10.31 -27.26 -6.31
C GLY A 153 -9.47 -26.78 -5.15
N PRO A 154 -9.98 -25.82 -4.38
CA PRO A 154 -9.27 -25.31 -3.20
C PRO A 154 -9.21 -26.37 -2.11
N ILE A 155 -8.18 -26.28 -1.26
CA ILE A 155 -8.15 -27.01 0.01
C ILE A 155 -9.15 -26.32 0.96
N VAL A 156 -9.98 -27.08 1.65
CA VAL A 156 -10.96 -26.52 2.58
C VAL A 156 -10.39 -26.49 3.99
N VAL A 157 -10.43 -25.31 4.61
CA VAL A 157 -10.01 -25.09 6.01
C VAL A 157 -11.21 -24.53 6.77
N GLU A 158 -11.73 -25.29 7.75
CA GLU A 158 -12.85 -24.89 8.56
C GLU A 158 -12.41 -24.54 9.99
N GLY A 159 -12.89 -23.44 10.53
CA GLY A 159 -12.57 -23.05 11.90
C GLY A 159 -12.66 -21.55 12.19
N PRO A 160 -12.19 -21.07 13.36
CA PRO A 160 -12.31 -19.70 13.80
C PRO A 160 -11.25 -18.78 13.17
N ILE A 161 -11.03 -18.90 11.85
CA ILE A 161 -10.17 -18.01 11.08
C ILE A 161 -11.04 -16.93 10.43
N PHE A 162 -10.58 -15.68 10.47
CA PHE A 162 -11.29 -14.51 9.91
C PHE A 162 -12.68 -14.24 10.52
N THR A 163 -12.94 -14.75 11.71
CA THR A 163 -14.22 -14.54 12.42
C THR A 163 -14.35 -13.13 13.00
N GLU A 164 -13.24 -12.43 13.18
CA GLU A 164 -13.19 -11.07 13.69
C GLU A 164 -12.42 -10.15 12.73
N PRO A 165 -12.72 -8.85 12.69
CA PRO A 165 -11.89 -7.90 11.96
C PRO A 165 -10.48 -7.79 12.56
N GLY A 166 -9.53 -7.35 11.77
CA GLY A 166 -8.16 -7.11 12.21
C GLY A 166 -7.11 -7.79 11.36
N LEU A 167 -5.88 -7.57 11.75
CA LEU A 167 -4.70 -8.08 11.05
C LEU A 167 -4.42 -9.52 11.47
N TYR A 168 -4.29 -10.40 10.49
CA TYR A 168 -3.89 -11.79 10.66
C TYR A 168 -2.49 -11.99 10.08
N ASN A 169 -1.68 -12.76 10.76
CA ASN A 169 -0.39 -13.21 10.25
C ASN A 169 -0.50 -14.62 9.68
N LEU A 170 0.00 -14.80 8.49
CA LEU A 170 0.25 -16.09 7.87
C LEU A 170 1.75 -16.26 7.78
N PHE A 171 2.34 -16.99 8.70
CA PHE A 171 3.74 -17.36 8.58
C PHE A 171 3.83 -18.60 7.69
N VAL A 172 4.52 -18.46 6.57
CA VAL A 172 4.59 -19.47 5.52
C VAL A 172 6.02 -19.98 5.40
N GLU A 173 6.19 -21.28 5.56
CA GLU A 173 7.44 -21.99 5.24
C GLU A 173 7.28 -22.76 3.94
N VAL A 174 8.23 -22.64 3.02
CA VAL A 174 8.31 -23.47 1.79
C VAL A 174 9.34 -24.54 2.02
N HIS A 175 8.89 -25.79 2.02
CA HIS A 175 9.70 -26.97 2.35
C HIS A 175 10.18 -27.74 1.13
N THR A 176 9.44 -27.73 0.01
CA THR A 176 9.88 -28.38 -1.25
C THR A 176 9.57 -27.48 -2.44
N VAL A 177 10.38 -27.58 -3.50
CA VAL A 177 10.17 -26.90 -4.79
C VAL A 177 10.68 -27.83 -5.90
N GLY A 178 9.88 -28.02 -6.95
CA GLY A 178 10.23 -28.84 -8.12
C GLY A 178 10.23 -30.35 -7.86
N THR A 179 10.07 -30.76 -6.63
CA THR A 179 9.94 -32.16 -6.23
C THR A 179 9.53 -32.28 -4.76
N THR A 180 8.60 -33.18 -4.47
CA THR A 180 8.21 -33.50 -3.09
C THR A 180 9.22 -34.40 -2.36
N ARG A 181 10.29 -34.85 -3.04
CA ARG A 181 11.27 -35.81 -2.50
C ARG A 181 12.45 -35.15 -1.81
N THR A 182 12.74 -33.91 -2.11
CA THR A 182 13.90 -33.19 -1.56
C THR A 182 13.43 -32.00 -0.78
N GLN A 183 13.69 -32.04 0.53
CA GLN A 183 13.38 -30.94 1.42
C GLN A 183 14.43 -29.81 1.29
N ILE A 184 13.95 -28.57 1.28
CA ILE A 184 14.80 -27.39 1.40
C ILE A 184 15.18 -27.21 2.87
N ASP A 185 16.46 -27.15 3.19
CA ASP A 185 16.98 -26.96 4.54
C ASP A 185 18.03 -25.83 4.57
N PRO A 186 17.78 -24.71 5.28
CA PRO A 186 16.53 -24.40 5.98
C PRO A 186 15.37 -24.07 5.01
N ALA A 187 14.13 -24.33 5.42
CA ALA A 187 12.95 -23.94 4.67
C ALA A 187 12.93 -22.41 4.40
N LEU A 188 12.40 -21.99 3.23
CA LEU A 188 12.23 -20.58 2.96
C LEU A 188 11.08 -20.04 3.80
N GLN A 189 11.25 -18.88 4.41
CA GLN A 189 10.30 -18.31 5.36
C GLN A 189 9.75 -16.99 4.88
N TYR A 190 8.42 -16.82 4.98
CA TYR A 190 7.71 -15.61 4.58
C TYR A 190 6.75 -15.19 5.69
N ASP A 191 6.84 -13.93 6.08
CA ASP A 191 5.96 -13.30 7.06
C ASP A 191 4.89 -12.50 6.34
N VAL A 192 3.70 -13.07 6.19
CA VAL A 192 2.59 -12.51 5.41
C VAL A 192 1.52 -11.95 6.35
N TRP A 193 1.11 -10.71 6.09
CA TRP A 193 0.07 -10.05 6.86
C TRP A 193 -1.14 -9.74 5.97
N VAL A 194 -2.31 -10.20 6.38
CA VAL A 194 -3.58 -10.00 5.65
C VAL A 194 -4.66 -9.51 6.60
N ALA A 195 -5.55 -8.68 6.10
CA ALA A 195 -6.69 -8.17 6.84
C ALA A 195 -7.95 -8.25 5.97
N PRO A 196 -8.94 -9.08 6.29
CA PRO A 196 -10.22 -9.05 5.60
C PRO A 196 -10.97 -7.74 5.92
N GLY A 197 -11.34 -7.01 4.86
CA GLY A 197 -12.11 -5.78 5.01
C GLY A 197 -13.50 -6.04 5.59
N ARG A 198 -14.01 -5.09 6.38
CA ARG A 198 -15.37 -5.09 6.93
C ARG A 198 -16.10 -3.82 6.52
N GLU A 199 -17.41 -3.97 6.28
CA GLU A 199 -18.29 -2.83 6.00
C GLU A 199 -19.19 -2.57 7.19
N GLU A 200 -19.28 -1.30 7.59
CA GLU A 200 -20.11 -0.82 8.67
C GLU A 200 -20.88 0.42 8.22
N MET A 201 -22.13 0.54 8.67
CA MET A 201 -23.00 1.67 8.36
C MET A 201 -23.11 2.60 9.56
N ILE A 202 -22.81 3.86 9.36
CA ILE A 202 -23.07 4.92 10.34
C ILE A 202 -24.20 5.81 9.87
N ASN A 203 -25.05 6.26 10.80
CA ASN A 203 -26.16 7.14 10.51
C ASN A 203 -25.77 8.59 10.77
N ILE A 204 -25.93 9.44 9.77
CA ILE A 204 -25.68 10.88 9.85
C ILE A 204 -27.03 11.59 9.67
N SER A 205 -27.37 12.47 10.63
CA SER A 205 -28.60 13.26 10.56
C SER A 205 -28.27 14.71 10.19
N GLU A 206 -28.72 15.14 9.02
CA GLU A 206 -28.57 16.49 8.53
C GLU A 206 -29.91 17.01 7.99
N GLY A 207 -30.29 18.25 8.38
CA GLY A 207 -31.53 18.87 7.91
C GLY A 207 -32.82 18.09 8.22
N GLY A 208 -32.81 17.22 9.24
CA GLY A 208 -33.94 16.35 9.59
C GLY A 208 -34.05 15.07 8.74
N GLN A 209 -33.11 14.81 7.88
CA GLN A 209 -32.98 13.56 7.12
C GLN A 209 -31.80 12.74 7.66
N THR A 210 -31.99 11.43 7.74
CA THR A 210 -30.91 10.49 8.10
C THR A 210 -30.35 9.89 6.83
N GLN A 211 -29.03 10.02 6.66
CA GLN A 211 -28.23 9.43 5.59
C GLN A 211 -27.34 8.34 6.16
N GLN A 212 -27.12 7.28 5.40
CA GLN A 212 -26.22 6.20 5.79
C GLN A 212 -24.87 6.37 5.09
N VAL A 213 -23.82 6.58 5.86
CA VAL A 213 -22.44 6.57 5.39
C VAL A 213 -21.88 5.17 5.65
N LYS A 214 -21.34 4.55 4.62
CA LYS A 214 -20.70 3.25 4.72
C LYS A 214 -19.20 3.44 4.95
N ILE A 215 -18.65 2.77 5.95
CA ILE A 215 -17.21 2.71 6.21
C ILE A 215 -16.74 1.30 5.92
N ARG A 216 -15.75 1.17 5.05
CA ARG A 216 -15.04 -0.08 4.79
C ARG A 216 -13.66 0.02 5.40
N ASN A 217 -13.38 -0.83 6.36
CA ASN A 217 -12.15 -0.82 7.12
C ASN A 217 -11.48 -2.19 7.09
N TYR A 218 -10.14 -2.21 6.96
CA TYR A 218 -9.37 -3.44 6.83
C TYR A 218 -8.65 -3.86 8.12
N TYR A 219 -8.54 -2.99 9.14
CA TYR A 219 -7.72 -3.27 10.33
C TYR A 219 -8.49 -3.44 11.63
N GLY A 220 -9.72 -3.01 11.69
CA GLY A 220 -10.53 -3.12 12.89
C GLY A 220 -11.98 -2.77 12.63
N ALA A 221 -12.87 -3.12 13.55
CA ALA A 221 -14.24 -2.65 13.54
C ALA A 221 -14.29 -1.17 13.94
N VAL A 222 -15.25 -0.41 13.39
CA VAL A 222 -15.56 0.92 13.89
C VAL A 222 -16.18 0.77 15.28
N ASP A 223 -15.56 1.36 16.29
CA ASP A 223 -16.02 1.27 17.67
C ASP A 223 -16.84 2.48 18.14
N SER A 224 -16.67 3.61 17.44
CA SER A 224 -17.51 4.81 17.65
C SER A 224 -17.58 5.64 16.37
N SER A 225 -18.70 6.34 16.20
CA SER A 225 -18.89 7.30 15.12
C SER A 225 -19.76 8.46 15.58
N ASP A 226 -19.47 9.64 15.04
CA ASP A 226 -20.21 10.88 15.32
C ASP A 226 -20.22 11.78 14.09
N TYR A 227 -21.19 12.68 14.04
CA TYR A 227 -21.28 13.72 13.04
C TYR A 227 -21.59 15.06 13.70
N ASP A 228 -20.69 16.02 13.53
CA ASP A 228 -20.89 17.39 13.97
C ASP A 228 -21.53 18.21 12.83
N PRO A 229 -22.81 18.60 12.93
CA PRO A 229 -23.49 19.37 11.90
C PRO A 229 -23.00 20.83 11.80
N GLU A 230 -22.36 21.39 12.84
CA GLU A 230 -21.86 22.76 12.81
C GLU A 230 -20.57 22.86 11.99
N THR A 231 -19.64 21.93 12.21
CA THR A 231 -18.39 21.85 11.45
C THR A 231 -18.49 20.92 10.24
N LYS A 232 -19.63 20.24 10.06
CA LYS A 232 -19.86 19.23 9.02
C LYS A 232 -18.78 18.14 9.01
N THR A 233 -18.40 17.70 10.21
CA THR A 233 -17.32 16.73 10.37
C THR A 233 -17.86 15.36 10.68
N ILE A 234 -17.53 14.38 9.83
CA ILE A 234 -17.75 12.96 10.08
C ILE A 234 -16.56 12.46 10.87
N GLN A 235 -16.81 11.87 12.04
CA GLN A 235 -15.79 11.28 12.90
C GLN A 235 -16.11 9.80 13.12
N PHE A 236 -15.07 8.97 13.14
CA PHE A 236 -15.18 7.58 13.56
C PHE A 236 -13.85 7.10 14.13
N SER A 237 -13.89 6.05 14.92
CA SER A 237 -12.67 5.46 15.48
C SER A 237 -12.67 3.94 15.35
N MET A 238 -11.49 3.37 15.38
CA MET A 238 -11.25 1.95 15.48
C MET A 238 -10.11 1.66 16.47
N PRO A 239 -10.07 0.49 17.12
CA PRO A 239 -8.91 0.06 17.87
C PRO A 239 -7.66 0.02 16.98
N PHE A 240 -6.54 0.57 17.46
CA PHE A 240 -5.28 0.60 16.72
C PHE A 240 -4.10 0.69 17.67
N ASP A 241 -3.12 -0.19 17.48
CA ASP A 241 -1.87 -0.18 18.24
C ASP A 241 -0.81 0.67 17.51
N TRP A 242 -0.46 1.81 18.10
CA TRP A 242 0.51 2.77 17.56
C TRP A 242 1.96 2.43 17.89
N THR A 243 2.25 1.24 18.37
CA THR A 243 3.63 0.82 18.60
C THR A 243 4.40 0.68 17.27
N SER A 244 5.71 0.93 17.33
CA SER A 244 6.58 0.76 16.16
C SER A 244 6.60 -0.67 15.64
N ASP A 245 6.41 -1.66 16.52
CA ASP A 245 6.32 -3.06 16.16
C ASP A 245 5.07 -3.31 15.31
N MET A 246 3.88 -2.85 15.73
CA MET A 246 2.66 -2.99 14.95
C MET A 246 2.76 -2.23 13.62
N ILE A 247 3.21 -0.98 13.63
CA ILE A 247 3.37 -0.18 12.41
C ILE A 247 4.34 -0.85 11.42
N SER A 248 5.37 -1.55 11.92
CA SER A 248 6.32 -2.26 11.06
C SER A 248 5.69 -3.40 10.26
N ARG A 249 4.62 -4.00 10.77
CA ARG A 249 3.87 -5.11 10.17
C ARG A 249 2.80 -4.65 9.18
N ILE A 250 2.42 -3.36 9.26
CA ILE A 250 1.41 -2.75 8.40
C ILE A 250 2.11 -2.09 7.23
N GLY A 251 1.95 -2.63 6.03
CA GLY A 251 2.46 -1.97 4.83
C GLY A 251 1.74 -0.66 4.55
N MET A 252 0.42 -0.65 4.77
CA MET A 252 -0.46 0.49 4.54
C MET A 252 -1.74 0.33 5.36
N LEU A 253 -2.18 1.39 6.03
CA LEU A 253 -3.52 1.46 6.63
C LEU A 253 -4.51 1.94 5.56
N HIS A 254 -5.52 1.12 5.28
CA HIS A 254 -6.55 1.44 4.29
C HIS A 254 -7.93 1.47 4.92
N THR A 255 -8.66 2.56 4.66
CA THR A 255 -10.06 2.75 5.06
C THR A 255 -10.77 3.53 3.96
N GLU A 256 -11.97 3.12 3.60
CA GLU A 256 -12.81 3.78 2.59
C GLU A 256 -14.09 4.29 3.24
N VAL A 257 -14.46 5.54 2.94
CA VAL A 257 -15.68 6.17 3.43
C VAL A 257 -16.58 6.49 2.25
N PHE A 258 -17.73 5.82 2.15
CA PHE A 258 -18.73 6.00 1.09
C PHE A 258 -19.79 6.97 1.57
N ILE A 259 -19.75 8.19 1.08
CA ILE A 259 -20.62 9.30 1.50
C ILE A 259 -21.70 9.49 0.45
N PRO A 260 -23.02 9.31 0.78
CA PRO A 260 -24.09 9.53 -0.17
C PRO A 260 -24.04 10.90 -0.82
N LYS A 261 -24.34 10.99 -2.13
CA LYS A 261 -24.41 12.27 -2.87
C LYS A 261 -25.40 13.26 -2.28
N ALA A 262 -26.37 12.80 -1.49
CA ALA A 262 -27.29 13.65 -0.74
C ALA A 262 -26.59 14.56 0.27
N LEU A 263 -25.43 14.17 0.79
CA LEU A 263 -24.57 15.00 1.64
C LEU A 263 -23.69 15.91 0.73
N SER A 264 -24.31 16.94 0.15
CA SER A 264 -23.72 17.74 -0.93
C SER A 264 -22.42 18.45 -0.57
N ASP A 265 -22.19 18.76 0.71
CA ASP A 265 -20.95 19.40 1.18
C ASP A 265 -19.71 18.53 0.99
N PHE A 266 -19.89 17.22 0.93
CA PHE A 266 -18.83 16.24 0.67
C PHE A 266 -18.65 15.87 -0.82
N ASN A 267 -19.49 16.42 -1.72
CA ASN A 267 -19.36 16.20 -3.17
C ASN A 267 -18.28 17.10 -3.78
N LYS A 268 -17.07 17.03 -3.22
CA LYS A 268 -15.91 17.83 -3.62
C LYS A 268 -14.75 16.90 -3.98
N GLN A 269 -13.86 17.37 -4.85
CA GLN A 269 -12.65 16.65 -5.21
C GLN A 269 -11.58 16.65 -4.12
N SER A 270 -11.71 17.53 -3.12
CA SER A 270 -10.81 17.66 -2.00
C SER A 270 -11.60 17.76 -0.69
N LEU A 271 -11.16 17.01 0.31
CA LEU A 271 -11.71 17.01 1.66
C LEU A 271 -10.57 17.10 2.68
N ASN A 272 -10.83 17.74 3.82
CA ASN A 272 -9.90 17.75 4.93
C ASN A 272 -10.02 16.43 5.69
N ALA A 273 -8.91 15.71 5.83
CA ALA A 273 -8.86 14.45 6.52
C ALA A 273 -7.78 14.46 7.60
N THR A 274 -8.10 13.91 8.76
CA THR A 274 -7.12 13.75 9.85
C THR A 274 -7.20 12.36 10.47
N ILE A 275 -6.09 11.91 11.03
CA ILE A 275 -6.04 10.76 11.95
C ILE A 275 -5.40 11.24 13.24
N ASN A 276 -6.09 11.07 14.37
CA ASN A 276 -5.69 11.57 15.69
C ASN A 276 -5.33 13.07 15.68
N GLY A 277 -6.03 13.87 14.88
CA GLY A 277 -5.79 15.31 14.72
C GLY A 277 -4.60 15.66 13.81
N VAL A 278 -3.90 14.69 13.26
CA VAL A 278 -2.83 14.91 12.29
C VAL A 278 -3.42 14.87 10.88
N SER A 279 -3.20 15.93 10.09
CA SER A 279 -3.65 15.98 8.69
C SER A 279 -3.00 14.87 7.87
N VAL A 280 -3.80 14.16 7.10
CA VAL A 280 -3.38 13.06 6.23
C VAL A 280 -3.90 13.27 4.81
N PRO A 281 -3.17 12.84 3.78
CA PRO A 281 -3.67 12.85 2.42
C PRO A 281 -4.78 11.80 2.26
N VAL A 282 -5.80 12.13 1.48
CA VAL A 282 -6.86 11.21 1.05
C VAL A 282 -7.10 11.37 -0.43
N ALA A 283 -7.41 10.26 -1.10
CA ALA A 283 -7.93 10.31 -2.47
C ALA A 283 -9.46 10.37 -2.42
N VAL A 284 -10.06 11.19 -3.27
CA VAL A 284 -11.51 11.38 -3.31
C VAL A 284 -12.02 10.99 -4.69
N ASP A 285 -12.84 9.96 -4.76
CA ASP A 285 -13.53 9.54 -5.98
C ASP A 285 -14.97 10.09 -5.99
N THR A 286 -15.25 10.95 -6.94
CA THR A 286 -16.57 11.55 -7.13
C THR A 286 -17.35 10.99 -8.31
N TYR A 287 -16.82 9.97 -8.99
CA TYR A 287 -17.43 9.42 -10.22
C TYR A 287 -18.59 8.51 -9.97
N THR A 288 -18.66 7.86 -8.81
CA THR A 288 -19.77 6.99 -8.44
C THR A 288 -21.06 7.81 -8.34
N PRO A 289 -22.14 7.45 -9.04
CA PRO A 289 -23.39 8.23 -9.03
C PRO A 289 -24.03 8.33 -7.65
N GLU A 290 -23.88 7.30 -6.83
CA GLU A 290 -24.57 7.17 -5.55
C GLU A 290 -23.79 7.79 -4.39
N ALA A 291 -22.46 7.80 -4.47
CA ALA A 291 -21.60 8.21 -3.36
C ALA A 291 -20.34 8.95 -3.82
N THR A 292 -19.82 9.77 -2.94
CA THR A 292 -18.41 10.21 -2.95
C THR A 292 -17.61 9.22 -2.10
N ILE A 293 -16.51 8.68 -2.61
CA ILE A 293 -15.71 7.70 -1.90
C ILE A 293 -14.39 8.36 -1.51
N VAL A 294 -14.08 8.29 -0.23
CA VAL A 294 -12.84 8.85 0.33
C VAL A 294 -11.94 7.69 0.76
N HIS A 295 -10.76 7.62 0.18
CA HIS A 295 -9.76 6.61 0.49
C HIS A 295 -8.70 7.19 1.44
N TYR A 296 -8.68 6.71 2.67
CA TYR A 296 -7.57 6.87 3.59
C TYR A 296 -6.55 5.79 3.27
N THR A 297 -5.53 6.12 2.52
CA THR A 297 -4.44 5.22 2.16
C THR A 297 -3.17 5.74 2.81
N ILE A 298 -2.89 5.26 4.02
CA ILE A 298 -1.86 5.82 4.89
C ILE A 298 -0.64 4.90 4.87
N SER A 299 0.42 5.37 4.25
CA SER A 299 1.68 4.63 4.18
C SER A 299 2.33 4.46 5.56
N LYS A 300 3.21 3.48 5.69
CA LYS A 300 3.99 3.23 6.90
C LYS A 300 4.67 4.50 7.42
N THR A 301 5.31 5.28 6.55
CA THR A 301 5.98 6.54 6.91
C THR A 301 5.01 7.56 7.51
N ASN A 302 3.80 7.66 6.95
CA ASN A 302 2.77 8.54 7.50
C ASN A 302 2.26 8.02 8.85
N LEU A 303 2.11 6.70 9.03
CA LEU A 303 1.75 6.11 10.32
C LEU A 303 2.82 6.41 11.39
N GLU A 304 4.11 6.26 11.06
CA GLU A 304 5.23 6.61 11.94
C GLU A 304 5.21 8.10 12.33
N ASN A 305 4.91 8.99 11.38
CA ASN A 305 4.78 10.42 11.65
C ASN A 305 3.59 10.72 12.58
N ILE A 306 2.43 10.11 12.35
CA ILE A 306 1.27 10.25 13.24
C ILE A 306 1.63 9.75 14.64
N ALA A 307 2.21 8.53 14.76
CA ALA A 307 2.62 7.95 16.03
C ALA A 307 3.59 8.87 16.80
N SER A 308 4.57 9.45 16.13
CA SER A 308 5.54 10.36 16.73
C SER A 308 4.89 11.64 17.30
N LYS A 309 3.93 12.22 16.57
CA LYS A 309 3.19 13.43 17.02
C LYS A 309 2.30 13.12 18.22
N VAL A 310 1.60 12.01 18.16
CA VAL A 310 0.72 11.54 19.24
C VAL A 310 1.51 11.25 20.51
N THR A 311 2.66 10.58 20.40
CA THR A 311 3.55 10.29 21.53
C THR A 311 4.15 11.57 22.13
N SER A 312 4.53 12.55 21.29
CA SER A 312 5.10 13.82 21.76
C SER A 312 4.12 14.65 22.60
N GLU A 313 2.82 14.45 22.41
CA GLU A 313 1.75 15.09 23.18
C GLU A 313 1.37 14.32 24.47
N ASN A 314 2.18 13.33 24.89
CA ASN A 314 1.91 12.42 26.00
C ASN A 314 0.56 11.67 25.88
N ARG A 315 0.09 11.45 24.66
CA ARG A 315 -1.06 10.60 24.36
C ARG A 315 -0.54 9.32 23.76
N THR A 316 -0.92 8.19 24.32
CA THR A 316 -0.83 6.86 23.66
C THR A 316 -2.26 6.43 23.40
N PRO A 317 -2.89 6.86 22.30
CA PRO A 317 -4.22 6.39 22.00
C PRO A 317 -4.14 4.90 21.65
N ASP A 318 -5.08 4.15 22.19
CA ASP A 318 -5.37 2.77 21.80
C ASP A 318 -6.27 2.68 20.56
N LYS A 319 -6.46 3.82 19.88
CA LYS A 319 -7.39 4.01 18.77
C LYS A 319 -6.80 4.89 17.68
N ALA A 320 -7.19 4.61 16.44
CA ALA A 320 -7.13 5.55 15.34
C ALA A 320 -8.46 6.30 15.25
N MET A 321 -8.41 7.63 15.44
CA MET A 321 -9.55 8.53 15.34
C MET A 321 -9.50 9.26 14.02
N PHE A 322 -10.40 8.94 13.12
CA PHE A 322 -10.54 9.56 11.81
C PHE A 322 -11.50 10.74 11.89
N ALA A 323 -11.17 11.81 11.20
CA ALA A 323 -12.09 12.91 10.98
C ALA A 323 -12.03 13.36 9.52
N LEU A 324 -13.20 13.64 8.95
CA LEU A 324 -13.36 14.04 7.57
C LEU A 324 -14.34 15.22 7.52
N SER A 325 -13.92 16.32 6.90
CA SER A 325 -14.75 17.52 6.73
C SER A 325 -14.57 18.11 5.33
N PRO A 326 -15.55 18.91 4.86
CA PRO A 326 -15.38 19.67 3.64
C PRO A 326 -14.14 20.57 3.73
N SER A 327 -13.34 20.61 2.66
CA SER A 327 -12.22 21.56 2.57
C SER A 327 -12.73 22.99 2.43
N ASP A 328 -11.97 23.93 3.02
CA ASP A 328 -12.14 25.34 2.70
C ASP A 328 -11.83 25.55 1.21
N PRO A 329 -12.63 26.33 0.45
CA PRO A 329 -12.37 26.61 -0.95
C PRO A 329 -10.95 27.12 -1.25
N ASP A 330 -10.34 27.82 -0.28
CA ASP A 330 -8.98 28.35 -0.40
C ASP A 330 -7.86 27.32 -0.11
N SER A 331 -8.20 26.14 0.42
CA SER A 331 -7.25 25.07 0.77
C SER A 331 -7.37 23.83 -0.14
N GLU A 332 -8.07 23.94 -1.26
CA GLU A 332 -8.29 22.81 -2.19
C GLU A 332 -6.97 22.22 -2.68
N VAL A 333 -6.69 20.99 -2.29
CA VAL A 333 -5.70 20.17 -3.02
C VAL A 333 -6.31 19.81 -4.35
N LYS A 334 -5.81 20.45 -5.40
CA LYS A 334 -6.26 20.14 -6.76
C LYS A 334 -5.86 18.70 -7.09
N VAL A 335 -6.84 17.94 -7.55
CA VAL A 335 -6.67 16.55 -7.98
C VAL A 335 -6.69 16.52 -9.51
N ALA A 336 -5.63 15.99 -10.08
CA ALA A 336 -5.60 15.68 -11.50
C ALA A 336 -6.41 14.41 -11.77
N GLN A 337 -7.11 14.43 -12.88
CA GLN A 337 -8.02 13.36 -13.24
C GLN A 337 -7.94 13.09 -14.74
N ILE A 338 -7.96 11.82 -15.11
CA ILE A 338 -8.06 11.39 -16.49
C ILE A 338 -8.99 10.18 -16.60
N SER A 339 -9.73 10.13 -17.72
CA SER A 339 -10.44 8.93 -18.14
C SER A 339 -9.86 8.48 -19.47
N ALA A 340 -9.50 7.22 -19.60
CA ALA A 340 -9.00 6.61 -20.82
C ALA A 340 -9.76 5.31 -21.11
N GLU A 341 -9.87 4.98 -22.39
CA GLU A 341 -10.62 3.80 -22.83
C GLU A 341 -9.70 2.83 -23.58
N SER A 342 -9.85 1.56 -23.28
CA SER A 342 -9.36 0.44 -24.08
C SER A 342 -10.49 -0.17 -24.94
N GLU A 343 -10.29 -1.33 -25.52
CA GLU A 343 -11.31 -1.97 -26.36
C GLU A 343 -12.58 -2.33 -25.58
N ASN A 344 -12.43 -2.89 -24.35
CA ASN A 344 -13.55 -3.37 -23.55
C ASN A 344 -13.76 -2.60 -22.24
N TYR A 345 -12.78 -1.81 -21.79
CA TYR A 345 -12.80 -1.16 -20.49
C TYR A 345 -12.64 0.36 -20.59
N LYS A 346 -13.20 1.04 -19.58
CA LYS A 346 -12.88 2.43 -19.29
C LYS A 346 -12.12 2.46 -17.95
N VAL A 347 -11.05 3.24 -17.91
CA VAL A 347 -10.22 3.42 -16.71
C VAL A 347 -10.17 4.89 -16.35
N GLY A 348 -10.66 5.21 -15.17
CA GLY A 348 -10.48 6.51 -14.52
C GLY A 348 -9.26 6.47 -13.61
N LEU A 349 -8.40 7.48 -13.72
CA LEU A 349 -7.24 7.68 -12.83
C LEU A 349 -7.35 9.03 -12.15
N THR A 350 -7.07 9.08 -10.85
CA THR A 350 -7.00 10.30 -10.05
C THR A 350 -5.70 10.33 -9.27
N TRP A 351 -5.10 11.51 -9.13
CA TRP A 351 -3.89 11.74 -8.33
C TRP A 351 -3.79 13.22 -7.92
N PRO A 352 -3.01 13.58 -6.88
CA PRO A 352 -2.76 14.99 -6.54
C PRO A 352 -2.18 15.76 -7.73
N GLU A 353 -2.71 16.95 -8.05
CA GLU A 353 -2.24 17.76 -9.20
C GLU A 353 -0.74 18.08 -9.06
N GLN A 354 -0.28 18.29 -7.83
CA GLN A 354 1.13 18.50 -7.53
C GLN A 354 1.75 17.22 -6.95
N ILE A 355 2.69 16.65 -7.66
CA ILE A 355 3.46 15.48 -7.24
C ILE A 355 4.86 15.93 -6.87
N LEU A 356 5.27 15.67 -5.63
CA LEU A 356 6.62 15.92 -5.16
C LEU A 356 7.44 14.62 -5.15
N PRO A 357 8.74 14.67 -5.49
CA PRO A 357 9.59 13.50 -5.41
C PRO A 357 9.78 13.06 -3.96
N GLN A 358 10.03 11.77 -3.75
CA GLN A 358 10.26 11.12 -2.45
C GLN A 358 9.05 11.19 -1.48
N GLN A 359 7.91 11.69 -1.92
CA GLN A 359 6.66 11.62 -1.18
C GLN A 359 5.74 10.57 -1.80
N PRO A 360 5.13 9.69 -0.99
CA PRO A 360 4.14 8.76 -1.50
C PRO A 360 2.89 9.54 -1.94
N ILE A 361 2.35 9.19 -3.09
CA ILE A 361 1.06 9.65 -3.56
C ILE A 361 0.15 8.47 -3.82
N THR A 362 -1.13 8.65 -3.66
CA THR A 362 -2.13 7.64 -3.96
C THR A 362 -2.74 7.90 -5.33
N PHE A 363 -2.67 6.91 -6.21
CA PHE A 363 -3.50 6.87 -7.42
C PHE A 363 -4.83 6.21 -7.09
N GLY A 364 -5.93 6.93 -7.29
CA GLY A 364 -7.26 6.32 -7.35
C GLY A 364 -7.47 5.74 -8.74
N ILE A 365 -7.99 4.51 -8.81
CA ILE A 365 -8.19 3.77 -10.06
C ILE A 365 -9.63 3.29 -10.08
N ARG A 366 -10.35 3.57 -11.16
CA ARG A 366 -11.69 3.05 -11.41
C ARG A 366 -11.70 2.30 -12.74
N ILE A 367 -12.20 1.07 -12.73
CA ILE A 367 -12.34 0.26 -13.94
C ILE A 367 -13.83 -0.07 -14.12
N THR A 368 -14.36 0.27 -15.28
CA THR A 368 -15.72 -0.06 -15.71
C THR A 368 -15.70 -0.73 -17.07
N ASP A 369 -16.78 -1.39 -17.42
CA ASP A 369 -17.00 -1.79 -18.80
C ASP A 369 -17.44 -0.60 -19.67
N LYS A 370 -17.70 -0.84 -20.95
CA LYS A 370 -18.14 0.21 -21.88
C LYS A 370 -19.49 0.82 -21.59
N SER A 371 -20.33 0.14 -20.81
CA SER A 371 -21.64 0.63 -20.35
C SER A 371 -21.59 1.37 -19.00
N ASP A 372 -20.38 1.67 -18.50
CA ASP A 372 -20.09 2.27 -17.20
C ASP A 372 -20.42 1.36 -15.99
N ALA A 373 -20.67 0.06 -16.23
CA ALA A 373 -20.88 -0.88 -15.14
C ALA A 373 -19.54 -1.17 -14.42
N PRO A 374 -19.52 -1.15 -13.07
CA PRO A 374 -18.31 -1.42 -12.30
C PRO A 374 -17.75 -2.81 -12.57
N MET A 375 -16.44 -2.90 -12.74
CA MET A 375 -15.73 -4.16 -12.90
C MET A 375 -15.26 -4.68 -11.55
N SER A 376 -16.09 -5.53 -10.92
CA SER A 376 -15.76 -6.18 -9.65
C SER A 376 -14.63 -7.19 -9.81
N ALA A 377 -13.73 -7.25 -8.82
CA ALA A 377 -12.62 -8.19 -8.75
C ALA A 377 -11.75 -8.23 -10.02
N ALA A 378 -11.65 -7.09 -10.73
CA ALA A 378 -10.79 -6.97 -11.91
C ALA A 378 -9.33 -6.81 -11.47
N ALA A 379 -8.52 -7.82 -11.73
CA ALA A 379 -7.07 -7.71 -11.58
C ALA A 379 -6.52 -6.75 -12.64
N TYR A 380 -5.47 -5.99 -12.29
CA TYR A 380 -4.78 -5.07 -13.19
C TYR A 380 -3.34 -4.85 -12.71
N GLU A 381 -2.50 -4.30 -13.55
CA GLU A 381 -1.18 -3.81 -13.20
C GLU A 381 -1.10 -2.30 -13.44
N LEU A 382 -0.64 -1.55 -12.43
CA LEU A 382 -0.24 -0.14 -12.57
C LEU A 382 1.25 -0.08 -12.82
N VAL A 383 1.66 0.52 -13.93
CA VAL A 383 3.04 0.62 -14.36
C VAL A 383 3.43 2.08 -14.55
N LEU A 384 4.52 2.50 -13.93
CA LEU A 384 5.15 3.80 -14.20
C LEU A 384 6.30 3.63 -15.16
N ILE A 385 6.36 4.49 -16.16
CA ILE A 385 7.37 4.50 -17.20
C ILE A 385 8.00 5.90 -17.25
N ASP A 386 9.33 5.96 -17.25
CA ASP A 386 10.04 7.23 -17.38
C ASP A 386 9.98 7.78 -18.82
N LYS A 387 10.53 8.99 -19.01
CA LYS A 387 10.59 9.65 -20.32
C LYS A 387 11.42 8.87 -21.37
N ASP A 388 12.29 7.97 -20.93
CA ASP A 388 13.17 7.17 -21.79
C ASP A 388 12.55 5.81 -22.13
N GLY A 389 11.35 5.53 -21.61
CA GLY A 389 10.59 4.31 -21.85
C GLY A 389 10.93 3.17 -20.90
N ASN A 390 11.73 3.40 -19.85
CA ASN A 390 12.05 2.38 -18.86
C ASN A 390 10.96 2.28 -17.82
N GLU A 391 10.64 1.08 -17.41
CA GLU A 391 9.75 0.81 -16.29
C GLU A 391 10.42 1.21 -14.97
N VAL A 392 9.77 2.10 -14.22
CA VAL A 392 10.26 2.61 -12.94
C VAL A 392 9.70 1.81 -11.79
N THR A 393 8.42 1.46 -11.87
CA THR A 393 7.73 0.63 -10.89
C THR A 393 6.54 -0.07 -11.50
N ARG A 394 6.17 -1.21 -10.92
CA ARG A 394 5.01 -2.02 -11.28
C ARG A 394 4.34 -2.49 -10.01
N SER A 395 3.03 -2.32 -9.91
CA SER A 395 2.24 -2.84 -8.80
C SER A 395 0.95 -3.47 -9.32
N GLY A 396 0.62 -4.65 -8.81
CA GLY A 396 -0.65 -5.31 -9.09
C GLY A 396 -1.75 -4.82 -8.16
N GLY A 397 -2.98 -4.76 -8.66
CA GLY A 397 -4.16 -4.42 -7.88
C GLY A 397 -5.38 -5.23 -8.32
N VAL A 398 -6.40 -5.21 -7.47
CA VAL A 398 -7.71 -5.81 -7.75
C VAL A 398 -8.78 -4.79 -7.36
N THR A 399 -9.78 -4.61 -8.22
CA THR A 399 -10.87 -3.68 -7.93
C THR A 399 -11.87 -4.23 -6.92
N THR A 400 -12.47 -3.34 -6.14
CA THR A 400 -13.61 -3.63 -5.26
C THR A 400 -14.87 -4.00 -6.07
N PRO A 401 -15.97 -4.40 -5.43
CA PRO A 401 -17.26 -4.59 -6.11
C PRO A 401 -17.73 -3.36 -6.90
N GLU A 402 -17.36 -2.16 -6.47
CA GLU A 402 -17.68 -0.90 -7.14
C GLU A 402 -16.71 -0.53 -8.29
N GLY A 403 -15.80 -1.44 -8.63
CA GLY A 403 -14.84 -1.24 -9.70
C GLY A 403 -13.71 -0.28 -9.37
N ILE A 404 -13.42 -0.03 -8.10
CA ILE A 404 -12.43 0.93 -7.62
C ILE A 404 -11.25 0.23 -6.95
N SER A 405 -10.10 0.90 -7.01
CA SER A 405 -8.87 0.48 -6.35
C SER A 405 -7.99 1.70 -6.09
N SER A 406 -6.99 1.55 -5.26
CA SER A 406 -5.97 2.58 -5.06
C SER A 406 -4.57 1.97 -5.01
N GLN A 407 -3.57 2.75 -5.43
CA GLN A 407 -2.17 2.34 -5.42
C GLN A 407 -1.29 3.49 -4.93
N ASP A 408 -0.43 3.22 -3.97
CA ASP A 408 0.57 4.19 -3.55
C ASP A 408 1.83 4.06 -4.40
N VAL A 409 2.34 5.22 -4.80
CA VAL A 409 3.52 5.32 -5.63
C VAL A 409 4.43 6.40 -5.09
N THR A 410 5.74 6.14 -5.06
CA THR A 410 6.75 7.13 -4.71
C THR A 410 7.68 7.36 -5.90
N PHE A 411 7.77 8.61 -6.33
CA PHE A 411 8.70 9.01 -7.39
C PHE A 411 10.07 9.33 -6.81
N ALA A 412 11.10 8.65 -7.25
CA ALA A 412 12.46 8.86 -6.75
C ALA A 412 13.04 10.24 -7.15
N SER A 413 12.61 10.79 -8.28
CA SER A 413 13.13 12.04 -8.84
C SER A 413 12.05 12.81 -9.59
N PRO A 414 12.22 14.14 -9.75
CA PRO A 414 11.37 14.93 -10.64
C PRO A 414 11.50 14.47 -12.10
N GLY A 415 10.45 14.66 -12.89
CA GLY A 415 10.48 14.34 -14.31
C GLY A 415 9.10 14.14 -14.90
N SER A 416 9.07 13.80 -16.18
CA SER A 416 7.87 13.38 -16.87
C SER A 416 7.80 11.87 -16.89
N PHE A 417 6.63 11.33 -16.57
CA PHE A 417 6.35 9.89 -16.50
C PHE A 417 5.08 9.58 -17.28
N ASN A 418 4.93 8.35 -17.68
CA ASN A 418 3.68 7.79 -18.14
C ASN A 418 3.17 6.81 -17.07
N VAL A 419 1.90 6.94 -16.74
CA VAL A 419 1.16 5.95 -15.93
C VAL A 419 0.39 5.07 -16.88
N ARG A 420 0.55 3.75 -16.74
CA ARG A 420 -0.16 2.75 -17.52
C ARG A 420 -0.91 1.82 -16.60
N VAL A 421 -2.16 1.53 -16.94
CA VAL A 421 -2.93 0.43 -16.35
C VAL A 421 -3.05 -0.63 -17.41
N GLU A 422 -2.56 -1.81 -17.14
CA GLU A 422 -2.50 -2.92 -18.10
C GLU A 422 -2.92 -4.25 -17.49
N LYS A 423 -3.03 -5.29 -18.30
CA LYS A 423 -3.46 -6.64 -17.91
C LYS A 423 -4.81 -6.67 -17.18
N ILE A 424 -5.73 -5.79 -17.58
CA ILE A 424 -7.05 -5.71 -16.97
C ILE A 424 -7.78 -7.04 -17.17
N LYS A 425 -8.12 -7.75 -16.07
CA LYS A 425 -8.72 -9.10 -16.09
C LYS A 425 -7.93 -10.11 -16.95
N ASP A 426 -6.61 -10.06 -16.85
CA ASP A 426 -5.70 -10.94 -17.62
C ASP A 426 -5.79 -10.77 -19.15
N THR A 427 -6.36 -9.68 -19.63
CA THR A 427 -6.34 -9.31 -21.05
C THR A 427 -5.04 -8.56 -21.41
N ASN A 428 -4.78 -8.38 -22.69
CA ASN A 428 -3.67 -7.54 -23.17
C ASN A 428 -4.05 -6.07 -23.29
N GLU A 429 -5.20 -5.67 -22.76
CA GLU A 429 -5.67 -4.30 -22.85
C GLU A 429 -4.92 -3.40 -21.87
N MET A 430 -4.66 -2.18 -22.32
CA MET A 430 -3.99 -1.16 -21.52
C MET A 430 -4.53 0.24 -21.82
N VAL A 431 -4.45 1.08 -20.81
CA VAL A 431 -4.62 2.54 -20.94
C VAL A 431 -3.38 3.23 -20.41
N GLN A 432 -3.04 4.39 -20.95
CA GLN A 432 -1.85 5.14 -20.56
C GLN A 432 -2.13 6.65 -20.52
N SER A 433 -1.51 7.33 -19.56
CA SER A 433 -1.55 8.79 -19.41
C SER A 433 -0.19 9.32 -18.99
N GLY A 434 0.12 10.56 -19.43
CA GLY A 434 1.30 11.30 -18.97
C GLY A 434 1.03 12.05 -17.66
N LEU A 435 2.06 12.15 -16.83
CA LEU A 435 2.07 13.01 -15.63
C LEU A 435 3.44 13.67 -15.46
N THR A 436 3.48 14.74 -14.65
CA THR A 436 4.73 15.44 -14.35
C THR A 436 4.93 15.55 -12.85
N VAL A 437 6.09 15.08 -12.38
CA VAL A 437 6.58 15.27 -11.00
C VAL A 437 7.40 16.54 -10.96
N VAL A 438 6.98 17.52 -10.17
CA VAL A 438 7.68 18.81 -10.07
C VAL A 438 8.84 18.73 -9.09
N PRO A 439 9.97 19.46 -9.35
CA PRO A 439 11.03 19.56 -8.37
C PRO A 439 10.53 20.21 -7.08
N GLU A 440 10.93 19.68 -5.92
CA GLU A 440 10.89 20.48 -4.70
C GLU A 440 11.85 21.65 -4.86
N PHE A 441 11.32 22.86 -4.93
CA PHE A 441 12.13 24.05 -4.70
C PHE A 441 12.13 24.31 -3.19
N PRO A 442 13.20 23.96 -2.44
CA PRO A 442 13.25 24.28 -1.03
C PRO A 442 13.28 25.82 -0.93
N VAL A 443 12.14 26.39 -0.56
CA VAL A 443 11.96 27.85 -0.37
C VAL A 443 13.08 28.39 0.51
N GLY A 444 13.56 27.60 1.46
CA GLY A 444 14.71 27.93 2.30
C GLY A 444 16.04 28.10 1.54
N ILE A 445 16.34 27.26 0.56
CA ILE A 445 17.58 27.39 -0.23
C ILE A 445 17.52 28.63 -1.13
N THR A 446 16.37 28.88 -1.74
CA THR A 446 16.18 30.09 -2.56
C THR A 446 16.35 31.36 -1.72
N PHE A 447 15.80 31.40 -0.50
CA PHE A 447 16.03 32.51 0.43
C PHE A 447 17.50 32.64 0.86
N ILE A 448 18.18 31.51 1.15
CA ILE A 448 19.60 31.52 1.50
C ILE A 448 20.45 32.04 0.34
N VAL A 449 20.22 31.56 -0.89
CA VAL A 449 20.94 32.02 -2.07
C VAL A 449 20.72 33.49 -2.34
N ILE A 450 19.49 33.99 -2.24
CA ILE A 450 19.16 35.41 -2.40
C ILE A 450 19.84 36.24 -1.29
N THR A 451 19.78 35.79 -0.05
CA THR A 451 20.41 36.49 1.09
C THR A 451 21.93 36.54 0.96
N LEU A 452 22.57 35.46 0.53
CA LEU A 452 24.02 35.42 0.25
C LEU A 452 24.40 36.32 -0.93
N ALA A 453 23.59 36.35 -1.98
CA ALA A 453 23.81 37.23 -3.13
C ALA A 453 23.72 38.71 -2.72
N ILE A 454 22.72 39.10 -1.93
CA ILE A 454 22.56 40.46 -1.39
C ILE A 454 23.74 40.82 -0.49
N ALA A 455 24.16 39.92 0.42
CA ALA A 455 25.30 40.13 1.28
C ALA A 455 26.60 40.33 0.48
N ALA A 456 26.84 39.54 -0.57
CA ALA A 456 27.99 39.68 -1.45
C ALA A 456 27.99 41.03 -2.20
N ILE A 457 26.83 41.49 -2.68
CA ILE A 457 26.69 42.80 -3.33
C ILE A 457 27.03 43.95 -2.33
N ILE A 458 26.54 43.87 -1.10
CA ILE A 458 26.79 44.89 -0.05
C ILE A 458 28.30 44.92 0.28
N ILE A 459 28.96 43.75 0.40
CA ILE A 459 30.40 43.66 0.68
C ILE A 459 31.22 44.24 -0.47
N ALA A 460 30.85 43.94 -1.71
CA ALA A 460 31.51 44.46 -2.89
C ALA A 460 31.33 45.99 -3.00
N ALA A 461 30.16 46.51 -2.75
CA ALA A 461 29.89 47.97 -2.73
C ALA A 461 30.71 48.69 -1.64
N LYS A 462 30.78 48.13 -0.41
CA LYS A 462 31.63 48.68 0.65
C LYS A 462 33.12 48.67 0.30
N ARG A 463 33.64 47.61 -0.32
CA ARG A 463 35.03 47.57 -0.78
C ARG A 463 35.35 48.61 -1.88
N MET A 464 34.44 48.85 -2.82
CA MET A 464 34.60 49.86 -3.83
C MET A 464 34.61 51.27 -3.23
N SER A 465 33.75 51.57 -2.27
CA SER A 465 33.71 52.87 -1.58
C SER A 465 35.00 53.16 -0.79
N LEU A 466 35.61 52.14 -0.12
CA LEU A 466 36.88 52.26 0.59
C LEU A 466 38.05 52.49 -0.37
N LEU A 467 38.05 51.88 -1.56
CA LEU A 467 39.08 52.06 -2.58
C LEU A 467 39.01 53.45 -3.22
N GLN A 468 37.84 54.06 -3.31
CA GLN A 468 37.69 55.46 -3.77
C GLN A 468 38.14 56.50 -2.73
N MET A 469 37.93 56.27 -1.43
CA MET A 469 38.41 57.14 -0.37
C MET A 469 39.97 57.12 -0.23
N GLY A 470 40.61 55.96 -0.47
CA GLY A 470 42.09 55.85 -0.45
C GLY A 470 42.84 56.49 -1.63
N LYS A 471 42.14 57.02 -2.63
CA LYS A 471 42.74 57.76 -3.75
C LYS A 471 42.63 59.28 -3.63
N MET A 472 42.03 59.77 -2.52
CA MET A 472 41.90 61.24 -2.24
C MET A 472 42.87 61.73 -1.18
N TYR A 473 43.88 60.95 -0.81
CA TYR A 473 44.99 61.40 0.07
C TYR A 473 46.32 61.17 -0.64
#